data_1f4e0ac5af73177665d27986e7483e3d
#
_entry.id   1f4e0ac5af73177665d27986e7483e3d
#
_cell.length_a   1.000
_cell.length_b   1.000
_cell.length_c   1.000
_cell.angle_alpha   90.00
_cell.angle_beta   90.00
_cell.angle_gamma   90.00
#
_symmetry.space_group_name_H-M   'P 1'
#
loop_
_entity.id
_entity.type
_entity.pdbx_description
1 polymer ?
#
loop_
_entity_poly.entity_id
_entity_poly.type
_entity_poly.pdbx_seq_one_letter_code
_entity_poly.pdbx_strand_id
1 'polypeptide(L)'
;QEGWFDDDGKLVIDGKEFKFEFLIVSPSDEKIALAYQSNLKKLGITMDVRTVDSSQYQERLLSYDFDMIKRYWGVSLSPGNEQQFYWGSEVGQKDGSRNYPGINSPAVDALIEKLISATNREELTTAIHALDRVLLWGHYVVPLYHSNKDRIAYWDFFEYPDEIPLYGIVIESWWINKDKQ
;
A
#
# COMPACT_ATOMS: atom_id res chain seq x y z
N GLN A 1 -4.11 -20.00 -28.60
CA GLN A 1 -4.70 -19.28 -27.43
C GLN A 1 -6.07 -19.88 -27.07
N GLU A 2 -6.22 -21.15 -27.28
CA GLU A 2 -7.41 -21.90 -26.86
C GLU A 2 -7.21 -22.27 -25.41
N GLY A 3 -8.15 -21.85 -24.52
CA GLY A 3 -8.23 -22.33 -23.15
C GLY A 3 -8.07 -21.32 -22.04
N TRP A 4 -8.15 -20.02 -22.32
CA TRP A 4 -8.10 -18.98 -21.28
C TRP A 4 -9.47 -18.62 -20.69
N PHE A 5 -10.57 -18.99 -21.37
CA PHE A 5 -11.93 -18.73 -20.89
C PHE A 5 -12.75 -20.03 -20.93
N ASP A 6 -13.57 -20.23 -19.92
CA ASP A 6 -14.60 -21.29 -19.92
C ASP A 6 -15.85 -20.86 -20.72
N ASP A 7 -16.84 -21.78 -20.81
CA ASP A 7 -18.08 -21.55 -21.54
C ASP A 7 -18.95 -20.43 -20.93
N ASP A 8 -18.71 -20.11 -19.65
CA ASP A 8 -19.37 -19.01 -18.92
C ASP A 8 -18.64 -17.67 -19.04
N GLY A 9 -17.53 -17.62 -19.79
CA GLY A 9 -16.70 -16.43 -20.01
C GLY A 9 -15.80 -16.08 -18.82
N LYS A 10 -15.52 -17.02 -17.93
CA LYS A 10 -14.58 -16.86 -16.82
C LYS A 10 -13.18 -17.16 -17.27
N LEU A 11 -12.22 -16.38 -16.77
CA LEU A 11 -10.82 -16.62 -16.99
C LEU A 11 -10.38 -17.88 -16.22
N VAL A 12 -9.80 -18.84 -16.95
CA VAL A 12 -9.28 -20.10 -16.38
C VAL A 12 -7.79 -20.25 -16.69
N ILE A 13 -7.04 -20.76 -15.72
CA ILE A 13 -5.61 -21.09 -15.85
C ILE A 13 -5.45 -22.54 -15.44
N ASP A 14 -4.93 -23.37 -16.33
CA ASP A 14 -4.79 -24.81 -16.14
C ASP A 14 -6.11 -25.49 -15.71
N GLY A 15 -7.24 -25.08 -16.31
CA GLY A 15 -8.58 -25.60 -16.02
C GLY A 15 -9.18 -25.15 -14.68
N LYS A 16 -8.54 -24.21 -13.98
CA LYS A 16 -9.03 -23.63 -12.74
C LYS A 16 -9.46 -22.18 -12.94
N GLU A 17 -10.64 -21.81 -12.43
CA GLU A 17 -11.12 -20.45 -12.42
C GLU A 17 -10.09 -19.52 -11.73
N PHE A 18 -9.75 -18.39 -12.37
CA PHE A 18 -8.93 -17.37 -11.73
C PHE A 18 -9.79 -16.60 -10.74
N LYS A 19 -9.68 -17.03 -9.49
CA LYS A 19 -10.46 -16.52 -8.36
C LYS A 19 -9.56 -16.19 -7.19
N PHE A 20 -9.83 -15.05 -6.52
CA PHE A 20 -9.13 -14.65 -5.31
C PHE A 20 -10.02 -13.84 -4.36
N GLU A 21 -9.59 -13.68 -3.11
CA GLU A 21 -10.29 -12.90 -2.08
C GLU A 21 -9.63 -11.54 -1.88
N PHE A 22 -10.44 -10.48 -1.82
CA PHE A 22 -10.02 -9.17 -1.36
C PHE A 22 -10.52 -8.95 0.07
N LEU A 23 -9.60 -9.04 1.03
CA LEU A 23 -9.88 -8.87 2.45
C LEU A 23 -9.88 -7.39 2.82
N ILE A 24 -10.96 -6.92 3.44
CA ILE A 24 -11.12 -5.54 3.89
C ILE A 24 -11.65 -5.48 5.32
N VAL A 25 -11.40 -4.36 6.01
CA VAL A 25 -11.83 -4.13 7.40
C VAL A 25 -12.83 -3.00 7.53
N SER A 26 -12.85 -2.06 6.59
CA SER A 26 -13.67 -0.87 6.67
C SER A 26 -14.80 -0.87 5.65
N PRO A 27 -16.05 -0.54 6.05
CA PRO A 27 -17.13 -0.33 5.10
C PRO A 27 -16.85 0.77 4.05
N SER A 28 -15.98 1.73 4.35
CA SER A 28 -15.57 2.74 3.37
C SER A 28 -14.76 2.15 2.22
N ASP A 29 -14.06 1.05 2.44
CA ASP A 29 -13.26 0.36 1.43
C ASP A 29 -14.11 -0.54 0.53
N GLU A 30 -15.29 -0.94 1.00
CA GLU A 30 -16.20 -1.80 0.25
C GLU A 30 -16.61 -1.21 -1.09
N LYS A 31 -16.86 0.10 -1.15
CA LYS A 31 -17.19 0.79 -2.42
C LYS A 31 -16.07 0.68 -3.45
N ILE A 32 -14.82 0.80 -3.00
CA ILE A 32 -13.64 0.66 -3.86
C ILE A 32 -13.51 -0.80 -4.31
N ALA A 33 -13.65 -1.73 -3.38
CA ALA A 33 -13.55 -3.16 -3.64
C ALA A 33 -14.61 -3.63 -4.65
N LEU A 34 -15.88 -3.23 -4.47
CA LEU A 34 -16.97 -3.59 -5.37
C LEU A 34 -16.81 -2.97 -6.77
N ALA A 35 -16.31 -1.74 -6.87
CA ALA A 35 -16.00 -1.12 -8.15
C ALA A 35 -14.87 -1.89 -8.88
N TYR A 36 -13.84 -2.30 -8.16
CA TYR A 36 -12.75 -3.09 -8.71
C TYR A 36 -13.23 -4.49 -9.12
N GLN A 37 -14.01 -5.17 -8.27
CA GLN A 37 -14.67 -6.44 -8.59
C GLN A 37 -15.46 -6.37 -9.90
N SER A 38 -16.28 -5.32 -10.06
CA SER A 38 -17.07 -5.11 -11.28
C SER A 38 -16.22 -4.98 -12.54
N ASN A 39 -15.03 -4.36 -12.41
CA ASN A 39 -14.10 -4.22 -13.54
C ASN A 39 -13.40 -5.56 -13.84
N LEU A 40 -12.96 -6.29 -12.83
CA LEU A 40 -12.33 -7.61 -13.00
C LEU A 40 -13.30 -8.63 -13.61
N LYS A 41 -14.58 -8.58 -13.23
CA LYS A 41 -15.61 -9.44 -13.82
C LYS A 41 -15.72 -9.27 -15.34
N LYS A 42 -15.48 -8.07 -15.90
CA LYS A 42 -15.45 -7.84 -17.35
C LYS A 42 -14.29 -8.56 -18.04
N LEU A 43 -13.28 -8.93 -17.28
CA LEU A 43 -12.12 -9.69 -17.74
C LEU A 43 -12.25 -11.19 -17.42
N GLY A 44 -13.41 -11.65 -16.95
CA GLY A 44 -13.62 -13.02 -16.57
C GLY A 44 -12.98 -13.41 -15.23
N ILE A 45 -12.49 -12.46 -14.45
CA ILE A 45 -11.80 -12.69 -13.16
C ILE A 45 -12.82 -12.60 -12.03
N THR A 46 -12.84 -13.60 -11.16
CA THR A 46 -13.69 -13.62 -9.97
C THR A 46 -12.91 -13.13 -8.76
N MET A 47 -13.36 -12.02 -8.17
CA MET A 47 -12.83 -11.51 -6.92
C MET A 47 -13.92 -11.49 -5.87
N ASP A 48 -13.74 -12.21 -4.75
CA ASP A 48 -14.63 -12.17 -3.61
C ASP A 48 -14.22 -11.04 -2.66
N VAL A 49 -15.16 -10.17 -2.30
CA VAL A 49 -14.92 -9.12 -1.30
C VAL A 49 -15.34 -9.65 0.06
N ARG A 50 -14.39 -9.71 0.99
CA ARG A 50 -14.65 -10.19 2.36
C ARG A 50 -14.35 -9.11 3.39
N THR A 51 -15.41 -8.64 4.02
CA THR A 51 -15.30 -7.70 5.15
C THR A 51 -15.22 -8.50 6.45
N VAL A 52 -14.25 -8.21 7.29
CA VAL A 52 -14.04 -8.80 8.61
C VAL A 52 -13.87 -7.71 9.67
N ASP A 53 -13.99 -8.07 10.95
CA ASP A 53 -13.68 -7.16 12.04
C ASP A 53 -12.16 -6.87 12.15
N SER A 54 -11.79 -5.86 12.94
CA SER A 54 -10.41 -5.43 13.08
C SER A 54 -9.50 -6.49 13.68
N SER A 55 -10.00 -7.30 14.59
CA SER A 55 -9.21 -8.36 15.25
C SER A 55 -8.90 -9.48 14.28
N GLN A 56 -9.91 -9.96 13.56
CA GLN A 56 -9.76 -10.98 12.53
C GLN A 56 -8.89 -10.49 11.37
N TYR A 57 -9.05 -9.21 10.95
CA TYR A 57 -8.22 -8.63 9.93
C TYR A 57 -6.75 -8.62 10.36
N GLN A 58 -6.46 -8.21 11.61
CA GLN A 58 -5.10 -8.15 12.12
C GLN A 58 -4.47 -9.55 12.24
N GLU A 59 -5.21 -10.55 12.68
CA GLU A 59 -4.76 -11.94 12.77
C GLU A 59 -4.38 -12.48 11.39
N ARG A 60 -5.26 -12.33 10.40
CA ARG A 60 -5.03 -12.76 9.03
C ARG A 60 -3.87 -11.99 8.37
N LEU A 61 -3.73 -10.70 8.68
CA LEU A 61 -2.61 -9.88 8.20
C LEU A 61 -1.27 -10.37 8.73
N LEU A 62 -1.20 -10.75 10.02
CA LEU A 62 0.04 -11.24 10.66
C LEU A 62 0.45 -12.62 10.14
N SER A 63 -0.51 -13.48 9.81
CA SER A 63 -0.28 -14.83 9.27
C SER A 63 -0.24 -14.89 7.74
N TYR A 64 -0.37 -13.75 7.04
CA TYR A 64 -0.44 -13.70 5.57
C TYR A 64 -1.59 -14.52 4.97
N ASP A 65 -2.67 -14.72 5.72
CA ASP A 65 -3.87 -15.43 5.26
C ASP A 65 -4.78 -14.48 4.44
N PHE A 66 -4.33 -14.08 3.27
CA PHE A 66 -5.06 -13.25 2.31
C PHE A 66 -4.48 -13.35 0.91
N ASP A 67 -5.29 -13.13 -0.12
CA ASP A 67 -4.83 -13.00 -1.49
C ASP A 67 -4.58 -11.54 -1.84
N MET A 68 -5.49 -10.64 -1.44
CA MET A 68 -5.38 -9.20 -1.67
C MET A 68 -5.88 -8.42 -0.45
N ILE A 69 -5.17 -7.35 -0.11
CA ILE A 69 -5.53 -6.41 0.96
C ILE A 69 -5.39 -4.96 0.48
N LYS A 70 -6.12 -4.04 1.11
CA LYS A 70 -5.84 -2.60 0.98
C LYS A 70 -4.86 -2.18 2.06
N ARG A 71 -3.75 -1.59 1.65
CA ARG A 71 -2.71 -1.15 2.58
C ARG A 71 -2.10 0.19 2.16
N TYR A 72 -1.47 0.86 3.10
CA TYR A 72 -0.54 1.97 2.86
C TYR A 72 0.73 1.73 3.65
N TRP A 73 1.84 2.22 3.14
CA TRP A 73 3.11 2.24 3.84
C TRP A 73 3.39 3.68 4.27
N GLY A 74 3.72 3.86 5.55
CA GLY A 74 4.22 5.13 6.03
C GLY A 74 5.63 5.34 5.50
N VAL A 75 5.83 6.41 4.73
CA VAL A 75 7.14 6.75 4.19
C VAL A 75 7.55 8.14 4.66
N SER A 76 8.85 8.33 4.87
CA SER A 76 9.44 9.64 5.08
C SER A 76 9.88 10.26 3.76
N LEU A 77 10.31 11.53 3.78
CA LEU A 77 10.91 12.19 2.63
C LEU A 77 12.37 11.75 2.37
N SER A 78 12.90 10.88 3.22
CA SER A 78 14.22 10.26 3.10
C SER A 78 14.09 8.75 3.32
N PRO A 79 13.76 7.98 2.27
CA PRO A 79 13.72 6.53 2.36
C PRO A 79 15.05 5.94 2.84
N GLY A 80 14.96 4.95 3.73
CA GLY A 80 16.11 4.34 4.38
C GLY A 80 15.88 2.87 4.73
N ASN A 81 16.27 2.48 5.96
CA ASN A 81 16.21 1.09 6.44
C ASN A 81 14.81 0.47 6.44
N GLU A 82 13.74 1.30 6.48
CA GLU A 82 12.37 0.80 6.43
C GLU A 82 12.06 0.05 5.13
N GLN A 83 12.78 0.33 4.05
CA GLN A 83 12.59 -0.37 2.77
C GLN A 83 12.89 -1.87 2.88
N GLN A 84 13.80 -2.26 3.77
CA GLN A 84 14.09 -3.67 4.05
C GLN A 84 12.88 -4.38 4.67
N PHE A 85 12.14 -3.69 5.56
CA PHE A 85 10.94 -4.26 6.18
C PHE A 85 9.74 -4.33 5.23
N TYR A 86 9.71 -3.47 4.21
CA TYR A 86 8.60 -3.41 3.27
C TYR A 86 8.77 -4.33 2.07
N TRP A 87 9.99 -4.54 1.61
CA TRP A 87 10.28 -5.18 0.34
C TRP A 87 11.36 -6.27 0.39
N GLY A 88 12.12 -6.38 1.48
CA GLY A 88 13.23 -7.32 1.58
C GLY A 88 12.76 -8.78 1.64
N SER A 89 13.49 -9.66 0.95
CA SER A 89 13.16 -11.09 0.85
C SER A 89 13.20 -11.80 2.20
N GLU A 90 14.18 -11.49 3.04
CA GLU A 90 14.38 -12.15 4.34
C GLU A 90 13.19 -11.93 5.29
N VAL A 91 12.60 -10.73 5.28
CA VAL A 91 11.47 -10.41 6.14
C VAL A 91 10.13 -10.90 5.57
N GLY A 92 10.01 -11.02 4.24
CA GLY A 92 8.82 -11.51 3.57
C GLY A 92 8.44 -12.96 3.88
N GLN A 93 9.33 -13.69 4.55
CA GLN A 93 9.11 -15.09 4.96
C GLN A 93 8.79 -15.25 6.45
N LYS A 94 8.65 -14.14 7.17
CA LYS A 94 8.41 -14.13 8.61
C LYS A 94 7.02 -13.58 8.91
N ASP A 95 6.26 -14.31 9.70
CA ASP A 95 4.97 -13.84 10.19
C ASP A 95 5.11 -12.48 10.86
N GLY A 96 4.15 -11.60 10.61
CA GLY A 96 4.14 -10.26 11.15
C GLY A 96 5.09 -9.27 10.48
N SER A 97 5.80 -9.63 9.43
CA SER A 97 6.57 -8.67 8.62
C SER A 97 5.64 -7.73 7.85
N ARG A 98 6.22 -6.71 7.22
CA ARG A 98 5.47 -5.73 6.43
C ARG A 98 5.67 -5.89 4.92
N ASN A 99 6.38 -6.92 4.50
CA ASN A 99 6.49 -7.30 3.09
C ASN A 99 5.21 -8.06 2.68
N TYR A 100 4.07 -7.37 2.74
CA TYR A 100 2.76 -7.93 2.42
C TYR A 100 2.66 -8.51 1.01
N PRO A 101 3.34 -7.97 -0.01
CA PRO A 101 3.34 -8.57 -1.34
C PRO A 101 4.14 -9.87 -1.44
N GLY A 102 4.88 -10.26 -0.39
CA GLY A 102 5.69 -11.48 -0.41
C GLY A 102 6.86 -11.41 -1.38
N ILE A 103 7.44 -10.23 -1.59
CA ILE A 103 8.55 -10.04 -2.52
C ILE A 103 9.74 -10.89 -2.08
N ASN A 104 10.25 -11.69 -3.04
CA ASN A 104 11.44 -12.50 -2.89
C ASN A 104 12.29 -12.32 -4.16
N SER A 105 13.12 -11.29 -4.18
CA SER A 105 13.88 -10.89 -5.35
C SER A 105 15.29 -10.43 -4.99
N PRO A 106 16.33 -11.15 -5.44
CA PRO A 106 17.72 -10.73 -5.22
C PRO A 106 18.03 -9.32 -5.77
N ALA A 107 17.34 -8.91 -6.83
CA ALA A 107 17.50 -7.56 -7.39
C ALA A 107 16.96 -6.49 -6.46
N VAL A 108 15.81 -6.74 -5.81
CA VAL A 108 15.24 -5.84 -4.80
C VAL A 108 16.16 -5.77 -3.60
N ASP A 109 16.65 -6.89 -3.09
CA ASP A 109 17.55 -6.94 -1.94
C ASP A 109 18.84 -6.16 -2.21
N ALA A 110 19.48 -6.36 -3.36
CA ALA A 110 20.69 -5.63 -3.74
C ALA A 110 20.47 -4.11 -3.88
N LEU A 111 19.29 -3.68 -4.35
CA LEU A 111 18.95 -2.26 -4.44
C LEU A 111 18.69 -1.64 -3.07
N ILE A 112 18.08 -2.38 -2.16
CA ILE A 112 17.90 -1.97 -0.76
C ILE A 112 19.26 -1.81 -0.07
N GLU A 113 20.18 -2.74 -0.24
CA GLU A 113 21.55 -2.63 0.30
C GLU A 113 22.26 -1.38 -0.25
N LYS A 114 22.13 -1.10 -1.55
CA LYS A 114 22.69 0.11 -2.16
C LYS A 114 22.08 1.39 -1.60
N LEU A 115 20.77 1.39 -1.38
CA LEU A 115 20.05 2.50 -0.78
C LEU A 115 20.53 2.77 0.66
N ILE A 116 20.66 1.72 1.49
CA ILE A 116 21.08 1.84 2.89
C ILE A 116 22.55 2.27 3.00
N SER A 117 23.40 1.80 2.09
CA SER A 117 24.83 2.13 2.08
C SER A 117 25.18 3.44 1.35
N ALA A 118 24.20 4.15 0.81
CA ALA A 118 24.43 5.41 0.09
C ALA A 118 25.07 6.46 0.99
N THR A 119 26.15 7.08 0.53
CA THR A 119 26.93 8.06 1.29
C THR A 119 26.57 9.51 0.95
N ASN A 120 25.81 9.70 -0.11
CA ASN A 120 25.36 11.01 -0.57
C ASN A 120 23.97 10.94 -1.22
N ARG A 121 23.36 12.12 -1.46
CA ARG A 121 21.99 12.21 -1.99
C ARG A 121 21.86 11.69 -3.42
N GLU A 122 22.86 11.80 -4.23
CA GLU A 122 22.83 11.33 -5.62
C GLU A 122 22.76 9.80 -5.68
N GLU A 123 23.63 9.13 -4.93
CA GLU A 123 23.62 7.67 -4.79
C GLU A 123 22.26 7.18 -4.23
N LEU A 124 21.78 7.82 -3.17
CA LEU A 124 20.49 7.49 -2.55
C LEU A 124 19.34 7.60 -3.57
N THR A 125 19.27 8.74 -4.27
CA THR A 125 18.20 9.00 -5.25
C THR A 125 18.26 8.00 -6.41
N THR A 126 19.45 7.67 -6.88
CA THR A 126 19.66 6.70 -7.96
C THR A 126 19.18 5.31 -7.54
N ALA A 127 19.56 4.87 -6.36
CA ALA A 127 19.14 3.57 -5.82
C ALA A 127 17.61 3.50 -5.62
N ILE A 128 16.99 4.58 -5.10
CA ILE A 128 15.54 4.67 -4.92
C ILE A 128 14.80 4.59 -6.26
N HIS A 129 15.24 5.34 -7.27
CA HIS A 129 14.61 5.30 -8.59
C HIS A 129 14.73 3.93 -9.25
N ALA A 130 15.86 3.24 -9.06
CA ALA A 130 16.02 1.88 -9.56
C ALA A 130 15.09 0.89 -8.82
N LEU A 131 15.02 0.97 -7.49
CA LEU A 131 14.12 0.15 -6.67
C LEU A 131 12.66 0.37 -7.06
N ASP A 132 12.22 1.61 -7.17
CA ASP A 132 10.86 1.96 -7.59
C ASP A 132 10.49 1.33 -8.93
N ARG A 133 11.37 1.41 -9.93
CA ARG A 133 11.15 0.77 -11.23
C ARG A 133 11.02 -0.74 -11.14
N VAL A 134 11.86 -1.41 -10.37
CA VAL A 134 11.79 -2.87 -10.20
C VAL A 134 10.49 -3.26 -9.50
N LEU A 135 10.08 -2.51 -8.47
CA LEU A 135 8.83 -2.76 -7.76
C LEU A 135 7.60 -2.53 -8.67
N LEU A 136 7.59 -1.46 -9.46
CA LEU A 136 6.50 -1.19 -10.42
C LEU A 136 6.39 -2.27 -11.49
N TRP A 137 7.50 -2.73 -12.06
CA TRP A 137 7.51 -3.80 -13.06
C TRP A 137 7.19 -5.18 -12.48
N GLY A 138 7.35 -5.36 -11.17
CA GLY A 138 6.95 -6.57 -10.47
C GLY A 138 5.43 -6.72 -10.29
N HIS A 139 4.66 -5.66 -10.52
CA HIS A 139 3.20 -5.64 -10.39
C HIS A 139 2.68 -6.11 -9.02
N TYR A 140 3.47 -5.93 -7.97
CA TYR A 140 3.14 -6.36 -6.62
C TYR A 140 2.01 -5.54 -5.98
N VAL A 141 1.80 -4.33 -6.47
CA VAL A 141 0.85 -3.36 -5.91
C VAL A 141 -0.01 -2.75 -7.03
N VAL A 142 -1.29 -2.61 -6.77
CA VAL A 142 -2.21 -1.83 -7.60
C VAL A 142 -2.38 -0.45 -6.94
N PRO A 143 -1.76 0.62 -7.47
CA PRO A 143 -1.91 1.96 -6.91
C PRO A 143 -3.37 2.43 -7.01
N LEU A 144 -3.94 2.90 -5.90
CA LEU A 144 -5.32 3.39 -5.88
C LEU A 144 -5.37 4.89 -6.14
N TYR A 145 -5.04 5.68 -5.13
CA TYR A 145 -5.07 7.14 -5.21
C TYR A 145 -4.16 7.77 -4.15
N HIS A 146 -3.81 9.00 -4.40
CA HIS A 146 -3.10 9.86 -3.46
C HIS A 146 -3.93 11.12 -3.20
N SER A 147 -3.96 11.59 -1.95
CA SER A 147 -4.51 12.89 -1.59
C SER A 147 -3.35 13.85 -1.28
N ASN A 148 -3.32 14.96 -1.97
CA ASN A 148 -2.34 16.04 -1.72
C ASN A 148 -2.91 17.13 -0.81
N LYS A 149 -4.02 16.86 -0.11
CA LYS A 149 -4.69 17.81 0.77
C LYS A 149 -5.07 17.13 2.08
N ASP A 150 -4.73 17.78 3.18
CA ASP A 150 -5.29 17.49 4.49
C ASP A 150 -6.57 18.32 4.67
N ARG A 151 -7.62 17.66 5.13
CA ARG A 151 -8.89 18.30 5.44
C ARG A 151 -9.07 18.34 6.94
N ILE A 152 -9.11 19.56 7.50
CA ILE A 152 -9.18 19.77 8.93
C ILE A 152 -10.39 20.58 9.24
N ALA A 153 -11.06 20.23 10.35
CA ALA A 153 -12.07 21.06 10.99
C ALA A 153 -11.54 21.48 12.36
N TYR A 154 -11.54 22.77 12.62
CA TYR A 154 -11.07 23.33 13.88
C TYR A 154 -11.93 24.53 14.28
N TRP A 155 -11.85 24.87 15.57
CA TRP A 155 -12.56 26.04 16.10
C TRP A 155 -11.84 27.31 15.71
N ASP A 156 -12.56 28.39 15.39
CA ASP A 156 -12.03 29.67 14.90
C ASP A 156 -11.03 30.35 15.85
N PHE A 157 -11.06 30.00 17.12
CA PHE A 157 -10.12 30.53 18.12
C PHE A 157 -8.71 29.85 18.05
N PHE A 158 -8.51 28.84 17.25
CA PHE A 158 -7.17 28.31 16.99
C PHE A 158 -6.51 29.07 15.84
N GLU A 159 -5.26 29.39 16.03
CA GLU A 159 -4.39 29.96 15.02
C GLU A 159 -3.16 29.08 14.81
N TYR A 160 -2.56 29.19 13.66
CA TYR A 160 -1.42 28.36 13.23
C TYR A 160 -0.43 29.21 12.41
N PRO A 161 0.82 28.76 12.22
CA PRO A 161 1.81 29.49 11.43
C PRO A 161 1.35 29.66 9.98
N ASP A 162 1.66 30.80 9.37
CA ASP A 162 1.38 31.09 7.96
C ASP A 162 2.07 30.12 7.01
N GLU A 163 3.27 29.65 7.40
CA GLU A 163 4.01 28.64 6.66
C GLU A 163 3.69 27.24 7.19
N ILE A 164 3.11 26.41 6.32
CA ILE A 164 2.83 25.01 6.65
C ILE A 164 4.14 24.23 6.65
N PRO A 165 4.44 23.45 7.72
CA PRO A 165 5.61 22.60 7.78
C PRO A 165 5.67 21.59 6.63
N LEU A 166 6.88 21.12 6.29
CA LEU A 166 7.13 20.20 5.18
C LEU A 166 6.32 18.89 5.24
N TYR A 167 6.00 18.43 6.44
CA TYR A 167 5.19 17.23 6.68
C TYR A 167 3.69 17.50 6.84
N GLY A 168 3.23 18.69 6.43
CA GLY A 168 1.83 19.07 6.56
C GLY A 168 1.54 19.70 7.93
N ILE A 169 0.37 19.44 8.47
CA ILE A 169 -0.11 20.11 9.66
C ILE A 169 0.48 19.50 10.91
N VAL A 170 1.08 20.35 11.73
CA VAL A 170 1.65 20.01 13.05
C VAL A 170 0.82 20.74 14.10
N ILE A 171 -0.10 20.02 14.75
CA ILE A 171 -1.05 20.59 15.72
C ILE A 171 -0.31 21.22 16.92
N GLU A 172 0.85 20.69 17.28
CA GLU A 172 1.71 21.20 18.35
C GLU A 172 2.24 22.62 18.10
N SER A 173 2.19 23.07 16.84
CA SER A 173 2.57 24.44 16.46
C SER A 173 1.40 25.44 16.54
N TRP A 174 0.21 24.99 16.89
CA TRP A 174 -0.99 25.81 16.98
C TRP A 174 -1.12 26.47 18.33
N TRP A 175 -1.79 27.64 18.40
CA TRP A 175 -2.07 28.37 19.63
C TRP A 175 -3.51 28.86 19.69
N ILE A 176 -3.94 29.22 20.87
CA ILE A 176 -5.27 29.79 21.09
C ILE A 176 -5.17 31.31 20.99
N ASN A 177 -5.98 31.91 20.13
CA ASN A 177 -6.21 33.36 20.12
C ASN A 177 -7.24 33.72 21.20
N LYS A 178 -6.76 34.36 22.27
CA LYS A 178 -7.60 34.73 23.43
C LYS A 178 -8.64 35.80 23.10
N ASP A 179 -8.44 36.57 22.04
CA ASP A 179 -9.35 37.62 21.63
C ASP A 179 -10.58 37.07 20.86
N LYS A 180 -10.55 35.79 20.51
CA LYS A 180 -11.64 35.09 19.82
C LYS A 180 -12.39 34.07 20.71
N GLN A 181 -12.11 34.04 22.00
CA GLN A 181 -12.78 33.14 22.96
C GLN A 181 -14.12 33.67 23.44
#